data_b3d26bfb8558d3a4639fd7ede3551547
#
_entry.id   b3d26bfb8558d3a4639fd7ede3551547
#
_cell.length_a   1.000
_cell.length_b   1.000
_cell.length_c   1.000
_cell.angle_alpha   90.00
_cell.angle_beta   90.00
_cell.angle_gamma   90.00
#
_symmetry.space_group_name_H-M   'P 1'
#
loop_
_entity.id
_entity.type
_entity.pdbx_description
1 polymer ?
#
loop_
_entity_poly.entity_id
_entity_poly.type
_entity_poly.pdbx_seq_one_letter_code
_entity_poly.pdbx_strand_id
1 'polypeptide(L)'
;MEIQINDLKINYIKEGPDTKTTILFLHGWGTNAESFRPVINEMAKKFTTYAIDFPGFGSSQQPPTTYEVEDYSKIVLEFINKLNLENVVLVGHSFGGRVIIKLVGKLGYKPKKIILVDSAGIKPKRTLKYKIKVGIFKFAKKIAMILLGKKKGQEIINKYRSKAGSTDYNNADAVMKEVFKNVVNEDLTEYLPNIKAPTLLIWGELDQDTPLSDAQKMEQLIDNAGLVVIKGAGHFSFLNNLPYFLVVVNKFLEGCE
;
A
#
# COMPACT_ATOMS: atom_id res chain seq x y z
N MET A 1 10.36 -2.30 17.73
CA MET A 1 11.70 -2.95 17.57
C MET A 1 12.36 -2.41 16.32
N GLU A 2 13.70 -2.53 16.19
CA GLU A 2 14.43 -2.06 15.00
C GLU A 2 15.29 -3.18 14.43
N ILE A 3 15.43 -3.18 13.11
CA ILE A 3 16.35 -4.08 12.37
C ILE A 3 17.08 -3.27 11.28
N GLN A 4 18.37 -3.59 11.08
CA GLN A 4 19.14 -3.00 9.99
C GLN A 4 18.89 -3.79 8.71
N ILE A 5 18.40 -3.14 7.66
CA ILE A 5 18.23 -3.72 6.31
C ILE A 5 19.02 -2.85 5.34
N ASN A 6 20.07 -3.43 4.75
CA ASN A 6 21.10 -2.67 4.05
C ASN A 6 21.60 -1.53 4.96
N ASP A 7 21.55 -0.28 4.48
CA ASP A 7 21.98 0.90 5.25
C ASP A 7 20.83 1.61 5.96
N LEU A 8 19.65 0.97 6.06
CA LEU A 8 18.45 1.56 6.65
C LEU A 8 18.05 0.87 7.95
N LYS A 9 17.72 1.67 8.96
CA LYS A 9 17.02 1.20 10.15
C LYS A 9 15.53 1.11 9.87
N ILE A 10 14.98 -0.08 9.98
CA ILE A 10 13.56 -0.38 9.78
C ILE A 10 12.94 -0.69 11.13
N ASN A 11 11.94 0.11 11.50
CA ASN A 11 11.14 -0.14 12.68
C ASN A 11 10.06 -1.18 12.38
N TYR A 12 9.79 -2.05 13.38
CA TYR A 12 8.75 -3.06 13.26
C TYR A 12 8.13 -3.43 14.61
N ILE A 13 6.95 -3.99 14.56
CA ILE A 13 6.23 -4.60 15.66
C ILE A 13 6.35 -6.11 15.52
N LYS A 14 6.60 -6.83 16.61
CA LYS A 14 6.46 -8.29 16.71
C LYS A 14 5.53 -8.59 17.88
N GLU A 15 4.49 -9.40 17.67
CA GLU A 15 3.57 -9.84 18.71
C GLU A 15 3.09 -11.27 18.47
N GLY A 16 2.55 -11.87 19.52
CA GLY A 16 1.99 -13.22 19.53
C GLY A 16 3.00 -14.30 19.88
N PRO A 17 2.52 -15.56 19.97
CA PRO A 17 3.36 -16.73 20.22
C PRO A 17 4.27 -17.03 19.02
N ASP A 18 5.37 -17.72 19.26
CA ASP A 18 6.20 -18.24 18.18
C ASP A 18 5.48 -19.45 17.54
N THR A 19 4.92 -19.23 16.36
CA THR A 19 4.19 -20.24 15.57
C THR A 19 4.86 -20.50 14.23
N LYS A 20 4.54 -21.63 13.60
CA LYS A 20 5.07 -21.98 12.27
C LYS A 20 4.60 -21.01 11.16
N THR A 21 3.46 -20.37 11.35
CA THR A 21 2.92 -19.41 10.38
C THR A 21 3.11 -17.99 10.91
N THR A 22 3.71 -17.16 10.09
CA THR A 22 3.93 -15.74 10.37
C THR A 22 2.98 -14.88 9.55
N ILE A 23 2.32 -13.91 10.16
CA ILE A 23 1.54 -12.89 9.44
C ILE A 23 2.37 -11.60 9.39
N LEU A 24 2.66 -11.12 8.18
CA LEU A 24 3.39 -9.87 7.96
C LEU A 24 2.47 -8.81 7.38
N PHE A 25 2.26 -7.72 8.15
CA PHE A 25 1.43 -6.59 7.79
C PHE A 25 2.25 -5.48 7.14
N LEU A 26 1.76 -4.97 6.01
CA LEU A 26 2.34 -3.94 5.18
C LEU A 26 1.34 -2.78 5.02
N HIS A 27 1.64 -1.64 5.64
CA HIS A 27 0.72 -0.52 5.75
C HIS A 27 0.54 0.29 4.46
N GLY A 28 -0.47 1.17 4.44
CA GLY A 28 -0.75 2.11 3.37
C GLY A 28 0.17 3.34 3.37
N TRP A 29 0.18 4.09 2.28
CA TRP A 29 0.91 5.36 2.19
C TRP A 29 0.41 6.35 3.25
N GLY A 30 1.32 7.10 3.85
CA GLY A 30 0.98 8.11 4.86
C GLY A 30 0.62 7.56 6.24
N THR A 31 0.64 6.23 6.41
CA THR A 31 0.40 5.55 7.69
C THR A 31 1.67 4.82 8.18
N ASN A 32 1.54 3.96 9.15
CA ASN A 32 2.62 3.15 9.71
C ASN A 32 2.07 1.81 10.23
N ALA A 33 2.92 0.97 10.81
CA ALA A 33 2.57 -0.35 11.34
C ALA A 33 1.41 -0.31 12.36
N GLU A 34 1.30 0.76 13.15
CA GLU A 34 0.24 0.94 14.14
C GLU A 34 -1.17 1.04 13.52
N SER A 35 -1.29 1.36 12.23
CA SER A 35 -2.58 1.36 11.54
C SER A 35 -3.29 0.00 11.59
N PHE A 36 -2.51 -1.09 11.67
CA PHE A 36 -3.03 -2.44 11.83
C PHE A 36 -3.20 -2.90 13.28
N ARG A 37 -2.94 -2.05 14.28
CA ARG A 37 -2.98 -2.43 15.70
C ARG A 37 -4.24 -3.21 16.11
N PRO A 38 -5.47 -2.79 15.73
CA PRO A 38 -6.67 -3.54 16.07
C PRO A 38 -6.70 -4.97 15.50
N VAL A 39 -6.14 -5.16 14.28
CA VAL A 39 -6.06 -6.48 13.63
C VAL A 39 -4.94 -7.31 14.26
N ILE A 40 -3.77 -6.71 14.50
CA ILE A 40 -2.62 -7.37 15.14
C ILE A 40 -3.02 -7.94 16.49
N ASN A 41 -3.69 -7.16 17.35
CA ASN A 41 -4.12 -7.59 18.67
C ASN A 41 -4.99 -8.87 18.64
N GLU A 42 -5.79 -9.06 17.60
CA GLU A 42 -6.61 -10.27 17.45
C GLU A 42 -5.82 -11.44 16.83
N MET A 43 -5.03 -11.16 15.78
CA MET A 43 -4.24 -12.20 15.11
C MET A 43 -3.11 -12.72 15.99
N ALA A 44 -2.50 -11.87 16.81
CA ALA A 44 -1.45 -12.24 17.75
C ALA A 44 -1.91 -13.20 18.86
N LYS A 45 -3.21 -13.43 19.03
CA LYS A 45 -3.71 -14.47 19.94
C LYS A 45 -3.41 -15.89 19.43
N LYS A 46 -3.16 -16.05 18.12
CA LYS A 46 -3.00 -17.37 17.46
C LYS A 46 -1.75 -17.48 16.59
N PHE A 47 -1.20 -16.38 16.10
CA PHE A 47 -0.12 -16.37 15.13
C PHE A 47 1.03 -15.47 15.59
N THR A 48 2.24 -15.79 15.14
CA THR A 48 3.34 -14.82 15.16
C THR A 48 3.01 -13.71 14.17
N THR A 49 2.97 -12.46 14.64
CA THR A 49 2.65 -11.30 13.80
C THR A 49 3.82 -10.35 13.72
N TYR A 50 4.04 -9.80 12.54
CA TYR A 50 4.97 -8.71 12.30
C TYR A 50 4.26 -7.59 11.54
N ALA A 51 4.62 -6.36 11.83
CA ALA A 51 4.22 -5.21 11.02
C ALA A 51 5.43 -4.28 10.90
N ILE A 52 5.78 -3.89 9.69
CA ILE A 52 6.92 -3.00 9.44
C ILE A 52 6.47 -1.58 9.17
N ASP A 53 7.26 -0.60 9.59
CA ASP A 53 7.19 0.75 9.05
C ASP A 53 8.03 0.78 7.77
N PHE A 54 7.44 1.12 6.65
CA PHE A 54 8.21 1.30 5.41
C PHE A 54 9.21 2.45 5.52
N PRO A 55 10.35 2.41 4.79
CA PRO A 55 11.25 3.55 4.69
C PRO A 55 10.53 4.85 4.39
N GLY A 56 10.78 5.88 5.21
CA GLY A 56 10.12 7.18 5.10
C GLY A 56 8.81 7.30 5.87
N PHE A 57 8.39 6.26 6.60
CA PHE A 57 7.16 6.25 7.40
C PHE A 57 7.43 5.79 8.83
N GLY A 58 6.52 6.17 9.74
CA GLY A 58 6.59 5.80 11.14
C GLY A 58 7.92 6.15 11.80
N SER A 59 8.57 5.18 12.40
CA SER A 59 9.90 5.31 13.03
C SER A 59 11.03 4.75 12.17
N SER A 60 10.75 4.30 10.95
CA SER A 60 11.79 3.87 10.01
C SER A 60 12.55 5.03 9.40
N GLN A 61 13.81 4.78 9.09
CA GLN A 61 14.69 5.76 8.45
C GLN A 61 14.17 6.15 7.07
N GLN A 62 14.41 7.39 6.67
CA GLN A 62 14.13 7.89 5.32
C GLN A 62 14.94 7.14 4.26
N PRO A 63 14.36 6.87 3.08
CA PRO A 63 15.13 6.31 1.97
C PRO A 63 16.22 7.31 1.53
N PRO A 64 17.44 6.86 1.23
CA PRO A 64 18.57 7.74 0.87
C PRO A 64 18.38 8.38 -0.51
N THR A 65 17.54 7.79 -1.34
CA THR A 65 17.24 8.23 -2.72
C THR A 65 15.76 8.08 -3.00
N THR A 66 15.33 8.49 -4.19
CA THR A 66 13.96 8.27 -4.64
C THR A 66 13.71 6.78 -4.91
N TYR A 67 12.82 6.17 -4.13
CA TYR A 67 12.45 4.76 -4.24
C TYR A 67 11.29 4.54 -5.22
N GLU A 68 11.28 3.35 -5.82
CA GLU A 68 10.17 2.76 -6.58
C GLU A 68 9.50 1.65 -5.76
N VAL A 69 8.37 1.11 -6.24
CA VAL A 69 7.68 -0.01 -5.55
C VAL A 69 8.60 -1.22 -5.38
N GLU A 70 9.50 -1.46 -6.34
CA GLU A 70 10.45 -2.56 -6.29
C GLU A 70 11.44 -2.44 -5.13
N ASP A 71 11.90 -1.23 -4.80
CA ASP A 71 12.84 -1.01 -3.70
C ASP A 71 12.19 -1.36 -2.36
N TYR A 72 10.92 -0.95 -2.15
CA TYR A 72 10.15 -1.36 -0.99
C TYR A 72 9.94 -2.88 -0.94
N SER A 73 9.71 -3.52 -2.09
CA SER A 73 9.55 -4.98 -2.16
C SER A 73 10.84 -5.71 -1.80
N LYS A 74 12.01 -5.18 -2.19
CA LYS A 74 13.32 -5.71 -1.79
C LYS A 74 13.56 -5.57 -0.29
N ILE A 75 13.16 -4.43 0.32
CA ILE A 75 13.22 -4.25 1.79
C ILE A 75 12.38 -5.31 2.51
N VAL A 76 11.15 -5.59 2.02
CA VAL A 76 10.30 -6.64 2.61
C VAL A 76 10.93 -8.01 2.46
N LEU A 77 11.50 -8.33 1.30
CA LEU A 77 12.19 -9.59 1.06
C LEU A 77 13.36 -9.78 2.01
N GLU A 78 14.21 -8.76 2.16
CA GLU A 78 15.34 -8.78 3.08
C GLU A 78 14.89 -8.88 4.55
N PHE A 79 13.79 -8.23 4.92
CA PHE A 79 13.19 -8.37 6.26
C PHE A 79 12.80 -9.81 6.55
N ILE A 80 12.10 -10.46 5.61
CA ILE A 80 11.71 -11.87 5.72
C ILE A 80 12.94 -12.76 5.86
N ASN A 81 13.95 -12.56 5.02
CA ASN A 81 15.18 -13.36 5.01
C ASN A 81 15.99 -13.20 6.30
N LYS A 82 16.22 -11.96 6.75
CA LYS A 82 17.02 -11.68 7.96
C LYS A 82 16.39 -12.22 9.24
N LEU A 83 15.07 -12.24 9.32
CA LEU A 83 14.36 -12.79 10.46
C LEU A 83 14.03 -14.27 10.29
N ASN A 84 14.43 -14.90 9.17
CA ASN A 84 14.13 -16.29 8.84
C ASN A 84 12.63 -16.60 8.99
N LEU A 85 11.76 -15.70 8.49
CA LEU A 85 10.32 -15.88 8.61
C LEU A 85 9.86 -16.99 7.65
N GLU A 86 9.16 -17.98 8.22
CA GLU A 86 8.65 -19.12 7.47
C GLU A 86 7.12 -19.05 7.32
N ASN A 87 6.59 -19.74 6.30
CA ASN A 87 5.16 -19.86 6.03
C ASN A 87 4.43 -18.50 6.11
N VAL A 88 5.01 -17.49 5.48
CA VAL A 88 4.54 -16.10 5.60
C VAL A 88 3.21 -15.90 4.91
N VAL A 89 2.24 -15.37 5.64
CA VAL A 89 1.02 -14.76 5.12
C VAL A 89 1.26 -13.26 5.00
N LEU A 90 1.13 -12.73 3.80
CA LEU A 90 1.30 -11.29 3.53
C LEU A 90 -0.06 -10.58 3.60
N VAL A 91 -0.15 -9.54 4.41
CA VAL A 91 -1.33 -8.68 4.51
C VAL A 91 -0.94 -7.26 4.12
N GLY A 92 -1.51 -6.73 3.05
CA GLY A 92 -1.16 -5.39 2.55
C GLY A 92 -2.37 -4.50 2.35
N HIS A 93 -2.32 -3.31 2.95
CA HIS A 93 -3.31 -2.26 2.73
C HIS A 93 -2.79 -1.24 1.71
N SER A 94 -3.62 -0.90 0.72
CA SER A 94 -3.35 0.19 -0.22
C SER A 94 -1.94 0.09 -0.85
N PHE A 95 -1.00 0.95 -0.46
CA PHE A 95 0.40 0.91 -0.90
C PHE A 95 1.09 -0.42 -0.52
N GLY A 96 0.83 -0.97 0.66
CA GLY A 96 1.34 -2.29 1.07
C GLY A 96 0.92 -3.40 0.11
N GLY A 97 -0.27 -3.31 -0.48
CA GLY A 97 -0.71 -4.22 -1.53
C GLY A 97 0.11 -4.10 -2.82
N ARG A 98 0.50 -2.89 -3.24
CA ARG A 98 1.45 -2.69 -4.36
C ARG A 98 2.76 -3.41 -4.12
N VAL A 99 3.30 -3.27 -2.91
CA VAL A 99 4.55 -3.91 -2.52
C VAL A 99 4.42 -5.42 -2.60
N ILE A 100 3.30 -6.01 -2.15
CA ILE A 100 3.04 -7.46 -2.25
C ILE A 100 2.96 -7.90 -3.71
N ILE A 101 2.19 -7.19 -4.54
CA ILE A 101 2.06 -7.53 -5.97
C ILE A 101 3.43 -7.57 -6.65
N LYS A 102 4.28 -6.59 -6.36
CA LYS A 102 5.64 -6.52 -6.93
C LYS A 102 6.54 -7.63 -6.36
N LEU A 103 6.50 -7.85 -5.04
CA LEU A 103 7.27 -8.88 -4.34
C LEU A 103 6.98 -10.30 -4.88
N VAL A 104 5.69 -10.60 -5.05
CA VAL A 104 5.26 -11.94 -5.50
C VAL A 104 5.27 -12.06 -7.01
N GLY A 105 4.64 -11.10 -7.71
CA GLY A 105 4.42 -11.20 -9.16
C GLY A 105 5.66 -10.89 -10.01
N LYS A 106 6.59 -10.04 -9.50
CA LYS A 106 7.84 -9.71 -10.21
C LYS A 106 9.06 -10.39 -9.61
N LEU A 107 9.25 -10.30 -8.28
CA LEU A 107 10.45 -10.85 -7.63
C LEU A 107 10.32 -12.35 -7.33
N GLY A 108 9.15 -12.96 -7.53
CA GLY A 108 8.95 -14.41 -7.44
C GLY A 108 8.91 -14.98 -6.03
N TYR A 109 8.75 -14.14 -4.99
CA TYR A 109 8.56 -14.63 -3.62
C TYR A 109 7.29 -15.48 -3.52
N LYS A 110 7.34 -16.57 -2.74
CA LYS A 110 6.24 -17.53 -2.61
C LYS A 110 5.68 -17.51 -1.18
N PRO A 111 4.70 -16.64 -0.89
CA PRO A 111 4.04 -16.63 0.41
C PRO A 111 3.10 -17.84 0.56
N LYS A 112 2.73 -18.17 1.81
CA LYS A 112 1.71 -19.18 2.11
C LYS A 112 0.32 -18.74 1.64
N LYS A 113 -0.06 -17.50 1.95
CA LYS A 113 -1.31 -16.84 1.50
C LYS A 113 -1.10 -15.33 1.37
N ILE A 114 -2.00 -14.67 0.68
CA ILE A 114 -2.00 -13.21 0.51
C ILE A 114 -3.37 -12.65 0.90
N ILE A 115 -3.38 -11.52 1.60
CA ILE A 115 -4.58 -10.73 1.88
C ILE A 115 -4.32 -9.31 1.38
N LEU A 116 -5.03 -8.88 0.36
CA LEU A 116 -4.98 -7.53 -0.19
C LEU A 116 -6.20 -6.75 0.29
N VAL A 117 -5.98 -5.71 1.07
CA VAL A 117 -7.03 -4.89 1.68
C VAL A 117 -7.04 -3.52 1.02
N ASP A 118 -8.14 -3.17 0.34
CA ASP A 118 -8.27 -1.88 -0.36
C ASP A 118 -7.00 -1.55 -1.17
N SER A 119 -6.44 -2.56 -1.86
CA SER A 119 -5.08 -2.55 -2.40
C SER A 119 -4.97 -1.62 -3.63
N ALA A 120 -3.94 -0.81 -3.65
CA ALA A 120 -3.50 -0.19 -4.88
C ALA A 120 -2.70 -1.21 -5.75
N GLY A 121 -2.52 -0.92 -7.03
CA GLY A 121 -1.77 -1.79 -7.97
C GLY A 121 -2.19 -1.58 -9.40
N ILE A 122 -3.45 -1.27 -9.63
CA ILE A 122 -3.98 -0.90 -10.94
C ILE A 122 -3.83 0.61 -11.13
N LYS A 123 -3.30 0.99 -12.27
CA LYS A 123 -3.14 2.42 -12.59
C LYS A 123 -4.50 3.07 -12.80
N PRO A 124 -4.82 4.15 -12.08
CA PRO A 124 -6.09 4.83 -12.23
C PRO A 124 -6.35 5.28 -13.69
N LYS A 125 -7.51 4.93 -14.24
CA LYS A 125 -7.93 5.40 -15.54
C LYS A 125 -8.18 6.90 -15.49
N ARG A 126 -7.34 7.69 -16.14
CA ARG A 126 -7.53 9.14 -16.25
C ARG A 126 -8.75 9.44 -17.13
N THR A 127 -9.86 9.78 -16.52
CA THR A 127 -11.10 10.14 -17.25
C THR A 127 -10.88 11.34 -18.17
N LEU A 128 -11.70 11.50 -19.20
CA LEU A 128 -11.67 12.67 -20.08
C LEU A 128 -11.83 13.97 -19.27
N LYS A 129 -12.73 13.97 -18.28
CA LYS A 129 -12.93 15.08 -17.33
C LYS A 129 -11.65 15.45 -16.57
N TYR A 130 -10.89 14.47 -16.11
CA TYR A 130 -9.57 14.68 -15.47
C TYR A 130 -8.56 15.28 -16.47
N LYS A 131 -8.47 14.74 -17.71
CA LYS A 131 -7.58 15.27 -18.75
C LYS A 131 -7.88 16.72 -19.09
N ILE A 132 -9.19 17.08 -19.21
CA ILE A 132 -9.64 18.44 -19.44
C ILE A 132 -9.24 19.36 -18.27
N LYS A 133 -9.51 18.92 -17.01
CA LYS A 133 -9.14 19.68 -15.81
C LYS A 133 -7.62 19.97 -15.74
N VAL A 134 -6.81 18.96 -16.05
CA VAL A 134 -5.36 19.09 -16.11
C VAL A 134 -4.93 20.01 -17.26
N GLY A 135 -5.58 19.92 -18.42
CA GLY A 135 -5.34 20.82 -19.56
C GLY A 135 -5.62 22.29 -19.23
N ILE A 136 -6.78 22.56 -18.64
CA ILE A 136 -7.15 23.91 -18.16
C ILE A 136 -6.14 24.44 -17.15
N PHE A 137 -5.75 23.60 -16.18
CA PHE A 137 -4.74 23.99 -15.19
C PHE A 137 -3.39 24.31 -15.81
N LYS A 138 -2.90 23.50 -16.77
CA LYS A 138 -1.65 23.79 -17.50
C LYS A 138 -1.71 25.08 -18.28
N PHE A 139 -2.85 25.36 -18.92
CA PHE A 139 -3.08 26.60 -19.66
C PHE A 139 -3.12 27.82 -18.71
N ALA A 140 -3.90 27.74 -17.64
CA ALA A 140 -3.96 28.79 -16.62
C ALA A 140 -2.58 29.06 -15.98
N LYS A 141 -1.79 28.00 -15.73
CA LYS A 141 -0.41 28.12 -15.28
C LYS A 141 0.44 28.92 -16.27
N LYS A 142 0.36 28.63 -17.56
CA LYS A 142 1.13 29.33 -18.60
C LYS A 142 0.77 30.82 -18.62
N ILE A 143 -0.53 31.15 -18.55
CA ILE A 143 -1.01 32.53 -18.49
C ILE A 143 -0.52 33.23 -17.22
N ALA A 144 -0.66 32.63 -16.04
CA ALA A 144 -0.20 33.21 -14.78
C ALA A 144 1.30 33.52 -14.79
N MET A 145 2.10 32.61 -15.37
CA MET A 145 3.55 32.81 -15.49
C MET A 145 3.91 34.01 -16.44
N ILE A 146 3.11 34.21 -17.49
CA ILE A 146 3.30 35.31 -18.45
C ILE A 146 2.86 36.65 -17.83
N LEU A 147 1.67 36.69 -17.24
CA LEU A 147 1.07 37.94 -16.75
C LEU A 147 1.66 38.46 -15.42
N LEU A 148 2.01 37.54 -14.50
CA LEU A 148 2.44 37.83 -13.14
C LEU A 148 3.95 37.70 -12.94
N GLY A 149 4.67 37.28 -13.98
CA GLY A 149 6.09 36.95 -13.91
C GLY A 149 6.37 35.65 -13.16
N LYS A 150 7.59 35.13 -13.33
CA LYS A 150 7.98 33.80 -12.82
C LYS A 150 7.76 33.63 -11.30
N LYS A 151 8.09 34.62 -10.49
CA LYS A 151 8.06 34.55 -9.02
C LYS A 151 6.62 34.51 -8.49
N LYS A 152 5.80 35.52 -8.79
CA LYS A 152 4.39 35.60 -8.34
C LYS A 152 3.52 34.47 -8.96
N GLY A 153 3.73 34.16 -10.26
CA GLY A 153 3.04 33.06 -10.92
C GLY A 153 3.32 31.72 -10.24
N GLN A 154 4.56 31.46 -9.84
CA GLN A 154 4.92 30.23 -9.13
C GLN A 154 4.31 30.14 -7.72
N GLU A 155 4.23 31.23 -6.98
CA GLU A 155 3.57 31.28 -5.66
C GLU A 155 2.09 30.91 -5.74
N ILE A 156 1.35 31.46 -6.72
CA ILE A 156 -0.07 31.14 -6.94
C ILE A 156 -0.25 29.68 -7.31
N ILE A 157 0.61 29.16 -8.18
CA ILE A 157 0.60 27.77 -8.59
C ILE A 157 0.86 26.84 -7.40
N ASN A 158 1.83 27.18 -6.54
CA ASN A 158 2.15 26.39 -5.35
C ASN A 158 0.97 26.40 -4.35
N LYS A 159 0.35 27.56 -4.15
CA LYS A 159 -0.86 27.68 -3.30
C LYS A 159 -2.06 26.88 -3.84
N TYR A 160 -2.22 26.79 -5.16
CA TYR A 160 -3.25 25.94 -5.76
C TYR A 160 -2.91 24.45 -5.62
N ARG A 161 -1.65 24.07 -5.85
CA ARG A 161 -1.18 22.69 -5.69
C ARG A 161 -1.32 22.18 -4.26
N SER A 162 -1.00 23.02 -3.26
CA SER A 162 -1.17 22.63 -1.85
C SER A 162 -2.63 22.39 -1.47
N LYS A 163 -3.57 23.06 -2.13
CA LYS A 163 -5.02 22.84 -1.94
C LYS A 163 -5.58 21.65 -2.74
N ALA A 164 -4.93 21.30 -3.85
CA ALA A 164 -5.40 20.26 -4.76
C ALA A 164 -4.71 18.89 -4.57
N GLY A 165 -3.57 18.87 -3.86
CA GLY A 165 -2.85 17.64 -3.50
C GLY A 165 -3.50 16.93 -2.31
N SER A 166 -3.31 15.59 -2.21
CA SER A 166 -3.66 14.86 -1.00
C SER A 166 -2.87 15.40 0.20
N THR A 167 -3.45 15.29 1.39
CA THR A 167 -2.79 15.73 2.64
C THR A 167 -1.41 15.08 2.79
N ASP A 168 -1.31 13.80 2.48
CA ASP A 168 -0.08 13.01 2.56
C ASP A 168 1.01 13.53 1.62
N TYR A 169 0.64 13.87 0.38
CA TYR A 169 1.58 14.46 -0.57
C TYR A 169 2.08 15.84 -0.13
N ASN A 170 1.20 16.67 0.46
CA ASN A 170 1.57 18.01 0.87
C ASN A 170 2.54 18.01 2.07
N ASN A 171 2.37 17.08 2.99
CA ASN A 171 3.18 16.95 4.21
C ASN A 171 4.52 16.23 3.97
N ALA A 172 4.66 15.47 2.89
CA ALA A 172 5.88 14.76 2.55
C ALA A 172 7.04 15.72 2.22
N ASP A 173 8.27 15.32 2.51
CA ASP A 173 9.48 16.01 2.08
C ASP A 173 9.72 15.90 0.56
N ALA A 174 10.80 16.48 0.05
CA ALA A 174 11.08 16.51 -1.38
C ALA A 174 11.33 15.10 -1.96
N VAL A 175 12.04 14.24 -1.23
CA VAL A 175 12.34 12.86 -1.65
C VAL A 175 11.04 12.04 -1.68
N MET A 176 10.26 12.08 -0.59
CA MET A 176 9.00 11.33 -0.49
C MET A 176 7.94 11.83 -1.48
N LYS A 177 7.97 13.10 -1.89
CA LYS A 177 7.11 13.59 -2.99
C LYS A 177 7.43 12.97 -4.34
N GLU A 178 8.70 12.76 -4.64
CA GLU A 178 9.10 12.05 -5.87
C GLU A 178 8.78 10.55 -5.76
N VAL A 179 9.06 9.92 -4.61
CA VAL A 179 8.66 8.54 -4.33
C VAL A 179 7.16 8.35 -4.55
N PHE A 180 6.32 9.23 -3.99
CA PHE A 180 4.87 9.17 -4.17
C PHE A 180 4.46 9.17 -5.65
N LYS A 181 5.06 10.06 -6.46
CA LYS A 181 4.77 10.11 -7.89
C LYS A 181 5.12 8.82 -8.61
N ASN A 182 6.25 8.22 -8.26
CA ASN A 182 6.69 6.95 -8.86
C ASN A 182 5.71 5.83 -8.49
N VAL A 183 5.45 5.64 -7.19
CA VAL A 183 4.63 4.51 -6.71
C VAL A 183 3.18 4.59 -7.16
N VAL A 184 2.54 5.78 -7.20
CA VAL A 184 1.13 5.88 -7.60
C VAL A 184 0.91 5.80 -9.12
N ASN A 185 1.94 6.05 -9.93
CA ASN A 185 1.84 6.01 -11.38
C ASN A 185 2.26 4.67 -11.99
N GLU A 186 2.88 3.78 -11.22
CA GLU A 186 3.25 2.46 -11.69
C GLU A 186 2.00 1.59 -11.90
N ASP A 187 1.90 0.93 -13.04
CA ASP A 187 0.85 -0.05 -13.32
C ASP A 187 1.40 -1.45 -13.04
N LEU A 188 0.83 -2.15 -12.09
CA LEU A 188 1.27 -3.49 -11.71
C LEU A 188 0.38 -4.60 -12.28
N THR A 189 -0.54 -4.24 -13.18
CA THR A 189 -1.50 -5.18 -13.79
C THR A 189 -0.81 -6.38 -14.43
N GLU A 190 0.35 -6.18 -15.07
CA GLU A 190 1.12 -7.24 -15.75
C GLU A 190 1.66 -8.33 -14.80
N TYR A 191 1.82 -8.02 -13.51
CA TYR A 191 2.36 -8.96 -12.52
C TYR A 191 1.28 -9.80 -11.82
N LEU A 192 0.00 -9.41 -11.89
CA LEU A 192 -1.11 -10.10 -11.23
C LEU A 192 -1.24 -11.57 -11.66
N PRO A 193 -1.13 -11.94 -12.96
CA PRO A 193 -1.22 -13.34 -13.37
C PRO A 193 -0.09 -14.25 -12.85
N ASN A 194 1.01 -13.66 -12.38
CA ASN A 194 2.14 -14.39 -11.81
C ASN A 194 1.90 -14.79 -10.33
N ILE A 195 0.89 -14.21 -9.68
CA ILE A 195 0.54 -14.52 -8.30
C ILE A 195 -0.22 -15.85 -8.29
N LYS A 196 0.39 -16.90 -7.70
CA LYS A 196 -0.18 -18.25 -7.63
C LYS A 196 -0.63 -18.65 -6.23
N ALA A 197 -0.19 -17.91 -5.21
CA ALA A 197 -0.61 -18.13 -3.82
C ALA A 197 -2.12 -17.83 -3.65
N PRO A 198 -2.84 -18.58 -2.79
CA PRO A 198 -4.20 -18.26 -2.43
C PRO A 198 -4.31 -16.79 -1.97
N THR A 199 -5.19 -16.03 -2.61
CA THR A 199 -5.30 -14.59 -2.42
C THR A 199 -6.71 -14.19 -2.03
N LEU A 200 -6.85 -13.49 -0.91
CA LEU A 200 -8.09 -12.88 -0.46
C LEU A 200 -8.03 -11.38 -0.74
N LEU A 201 -8.99 -10.88 -1.48
CA LEU A 201 -9.21 -9.45 -1.71
C LEU A 201 -10.33 -8.99 -0.77
N ILE A 202 -10.06 -8.02 0.10
CA ILE A 202 -11.07 -7.40 0.97
C ILE A 202 -11.18 -5.93 0.60
N TRP A 203 -12.41 -5.47 0.33
CA TRP A 203 -12.60 -4.12 -0.21
C TRP A 203 -13.79 -3.40 0.39
N GLY A 204 -13.62 -2.10 0.63
CA GLY A 204 -14.74 -1.22 0.96
C GLY A 204 -15.60 -0.91 -0.27
N GLU A 205 -16.93 -1.06 -0.13
CA GLU A 205 -17.88 -0.76 -1.18
C GLU A 205 -17.79 0.69 -1.70
N LEU A 206 -17.47 1.61 -0.79
CA LEU A 206 -17.43 3.05 -1.04
C LEU A 206 -16.00 3.60 -1.18
N ASP A 207 -15.02 2.73 -1.42
CA ASP A 207 -13.63 3.15 -1.60
C ASP A 207 -13.48 4.01 -2.86
N GLN A 208 -13.02 5.26 -2.66
CA GLN A 208 -12.79 6.23 -3.72
C GLN A 208 -11.31 6.35 -4.12
N ASP A 209 -10.40 5.85 -3.31
CA ASP A 209 -8.96 5.89 -3.56
C ASP A 209 -8.53 4.72 -4.46
N THR A 210 -9.01 3.53 -4.15
CA THR A 210 -8.87 2.30 -4.95
C THR A 210 -10.27 1.73 -5.20
N PRO A 211 -10.94 2.13 -6.29
CA PRO A 211 -12.33 1.79 -6.51
C PRO A 211 -12.54 0.27 -6.64
N LEU A 212 -13.72 -0.21 -6.22
CA LEU A 212 -14.09 -1.63 -6.24
C LEU A 212 -13.86 -2.31 -7.61
N SER A 213 -13.92 -1.54 -8.70
CA SER A 213 -13.58 -2.05 -10.04
C SER A 213 -12.13 -2.54 -10.16
N ASP A 214 -11.22 -2.01 -9.35
CA ASP A 214 -9.83 -2.45 -9.33
C ASP A 214 -9.71 -3.81 -8.64
N ALA A 215 -10.46 -4.03 -7.55
CA ALA A 215 -10.57 -5.35 -6.90
C ALA A 215 -11.13 -6.41 -7.85
N GLN A 216 -12.22 -6.10 -8.55
CA GLN A 216 -12.83 -6.99 -9.53
C GLN A 216 -11.85 -7.36 -10.66
N LYS A 217 -11.03 -6.39 -11.09
CA LYS A 217 -9.99 -6.66 -12.09
C LYS A 217 -8.86 -7.51 -11.52
N MET A 218 -8.44 -7.31 -10.26
CA MET A 218 -7.45 -8.16 -9.59
C MET A 218 -7.96 -9.60 -9.45
N GLU A 219 -9.22 -9.78 -9.04
CA GLU A 219 -9.85 -11.09 -8.93
C GLU A 219 -9.87 -11.85 -10.26
N GLN A 220 -10.10 -11.16 -11.38
CA GLN A 220 -10.08 -11.75 -12.72
C GLN A 220 -8.67 -12.14 -13.18
N LEU A 221 -7.62 -11.48 -12.69
CA LEU A 221 -6.25 -11.67 -13.17
C LEU A 221 -5.41 -12.57 -12.27
N ILE A 222 -5.81 -12.77 -11.03
CA ILE A 222 -5.14 -13.67 -10.09
C ILE A 222 -5.93 -14.98 -10.04
N ASP A 223 -5.35 -16.07 -10.56
CA ASP A 223 -6.04 -17.36 -10.75
C ASP A 223 -6.69 -17.92 -9.47
N ASN A 224 -6.10 -17.69 -8.30
CA ASN A 224 -6.55 -18.22 -7.02
C ASN A 224 -6.95 -17.09 -6.05
N ALA A 225 -7.77 -16.16 -6.53
CA ALA A 225 -8.28 -15.04 -5.75
C ALA A 225 -9.79 -15.16 -5.48
N GLY A 226 -10.21 -14.64 -4.32
CA GLY A 226 -11.62 -14.43 -3.98
C GLY A 226 -11.82 -13.04 -3.40
N LEU A 227 -12.90 -12.36 -3.81
CA LEU A 227 -13.23 -11.01 -3.39
C LEU A 227 -14.34 -10.99 -2.34
N VAL A 228 -14.09 -10.29 -1.23
CA VAL A 228 -15.09 -9.95 -0.22
C VAL A 228 -15.26 -8.44 -0.15
N VAL A 229 -16.51 -7.97 -0.29
CA VAL A 229 -16.86 -6.55 -0.23
C VAL A 229 -17.48 -6.23 1.12
N ILE A 230 -16.92 -5.25 1.84
CA ILE A 230 -17.47 -4.74 3.10
C ILE A 230 -18.42 -3.58 2.78
N LYS A 231 -19.72 -3.81 2.96
CA LYS A 231 -20.76 -2.83 2.67
C LYS A 231 -20.62 -1.57 3.50
N GLY A 232 -20.79 -0.40 2.88
CA GLY A 232 -20.69 0.92 3.50
C GLY A 232 -19.29 1.33 3.96
N ALA A 233 -18.27 0.50 3.75
CA ALA A 233 -16.89 0.82 4.11
C ALA A 233 -16.18 1.62 3.00
N GLY A 234 -15.26 2.50 3.41
CA GLY A 234 -14.36 3.24 2.52
C GLY A 234 -12.98 2.59 2.45
N HIS A 235 -11.94 3.39 2.21
CA HIS A 235 -10.55 2.96 1.99
C HIS A 235 -9.85 2.29 3.19
N PHE A 236 -10.42 2.34 4.37
CA PHE A 236 -9.95 1.61 5.56
C PHE A 236 -11.01 0.58 5.98
N SER A 237 -11.36 -0.32 5.06
CA SER A 237 -12.44 -1.28 5.26
C SER A 237 -12.26 -2.15 6.51
N PHE A 238 -11.00 -2.50 6.84
CA PHE A 238 -10.62 -3.28 8.02
C PHE A 238 -10.86 -2.55 9.35
N LEU A 239 -10.92 -1.20 9.35
CA LEU A 239 -11.28 -0.39 10.53
C LEU A 239 -12.77 -0.05 10.54
N ASN A 240 -13.38 0.15 9.38
CA ASN A 240 -14.80 0.50 9.28
C ASN A 240 -15.72 -0.61 9.78
N ASN A 241 -15.33 -1.88 9.59
CA ASN A 241 -16.06 -3.03 10.12
C ASN A 241 -15.09 -4.12 10.58
N LEU A 242 -14.35 -3.83 11.64
CA LEU A 242 -13.34 -4.75 12.19
C LEU A 242 -13.91 -6.14 12.54
N PRO A 243 -15.08 -6.29 13.20
CA PRO A 243 -15.60 -7.61 13.51
C PRO A 243 -15.83 -8.48 12.27
N TYR A 244 -16.45 -7.94 11.23
CA TYR A 244 -16.67 -8.69 9.98
C TYR A 244 -15.35 -8.97 9.24
N PHE A 245 -14.44 -8.02 9.19
CA PHE A 245 -13.10 -8.20 8.64
C PHE A 245 -12.39 -9.38 9.30
N LEU A 246 -12.41 -9.44 10.64
CA LEU A 246 -11.77 -10.53 11.39
C LEU A 246 -12.41 -11.88 11.15
N VAL A 247 -13.74 -11.96 11.01
CA VAL A 247 -14.43 -13.21 10.64
C VAL A 247 -13.93 -13.72 9.30
N VAL A 248 -13.86 -12.84 8.29
CA VAL A 248 -13.41 -13.17 6.92
C VAL A 248 -11.95 -13.63 6.93
N VAL A 249 -11.07 -12.88 7.62
CA VAL A 249 -9.64 -13.21 7.71
C VAL A 249 -9.42 -14.53 8.45
N ASN A 250 -10.07 -14.75 9.61
CA ASN A 250 -9.96 -15.99 10.34
C ASN A 250 -10.41 -17.21 9.49
N LYS A 251 -11.52 -17.06 8.76
CA LYS A 251 -12.00 -18.13 7.85
C LYS A 251 -10.97 -18.44 6.75
N PHE A 252 -10.36 -17.41 6.17
CA PHE A 252 -9.34 -17.61 5.15
C PHE A 252 -8.06 -18.25 5.71
N LEU A 253 -7.73 -17.99 6.98
CA LEU A 253 -6.53 -18.51 7.64
C LEU A 253 -6.74 -19.90 8.29
N GLU A 254 -7.93 -20.50 8.26
CA GLU A 254 -8.16 -21.85 8.75
C GLU A 254 -7.14 -22.84 8.17
N GLY A 255 -6.56 -23.68 9.04
CA GLY A 255 -5.50 -24.63 8.66
C GLY A 255 -4.11 -24.00 8.48
N CYS A 256 -3.92 -22.74 8.87
CA CYS A 256 -2.62 -22.08 8.88
C CYS A 256 -1.95 -22.05 10.26
N GLU A 257 -2.63 -22.49 11.28
CA GLU A 257 -2.20 -22.51 12.70
C GLU A 257 -1.02 -23.45 12.96
#